data_09d7c03d64f7f14d929a88419bcc305e
#
_entry.id   09d7c03d64f7f14d929a88419bcc305e
#
_cell.length_a   1.000
_cell.length_b   1.000
_cell.length_c   1.000
_cell.angle_alpha   90.00
_cell.angle_beta   90.00
_cell.angle_gamma   90.00
#
_symmetry.space_group_name_H-M   'P 1'
#
loop_
_entity.id
_entity.type
_entity.pdbx_description
1 polymer ?
#
loop_
_entity_poly.entity_id
_entity_poly.type
_entity_poly.pdbx_seq_one_letter_code
_entity_poly.pdbx_strand_id
1 'polypeptide(L)'
;MAKKIVRPILTYADEAHHVPADTYQKVMKHFTPKLWLGMTATPDKRDDNLEGRNIYEIFNHQIAYEIRLQDAMEEDLLCPFHYFGISDISMITDEQTKARNVSEEYFGRLTSDERVRHVIEQARYYGYSGDRVKGLIFCSRNRECEELSAKFNRLGY
;
A
#
# COMPACT_ATOMS: atom_id res chain seq x y z
N MET A 1 5.26 31.32 31.29
CA MET A 1 6.37 31.07 30.33
C MET A 1 5.78 30.82 28.96
N ALA A 2 5.97 31.70 28.00
CA ALA A 2 5.50 31.49 26.62
C ALA A 2 6.34 30.36 25.98
N LYS A 3 5.68 29.27 25.55
CA LYS A 3 6.33 28.19 24.81
C LYS A 3 6.89 28.78 23.53
N LYS A 4 8.22 28.75 23.36
CA LYS A 4 8.90 29.20 22.14
C LYS A 4 8.42 28.29 20.99
N ILE A 5 7.57 28.81 20.11
CA ILE A 5 7.12 28.09 18.93
C ILE A 5 8.32 28.02 17.99
N VAL A 6 8.93 26.86 17.87
CA VAL A 6 9.96 26.61 16.86
C VAL A 6 9.23 26.52 15.52
N ARG A 7 9.49 27.48 14.63
CA ARG A 7 8.98 27.45 13.25
C ARG A 7 10.03 26.76 12.37
N PRO A 8 9.80 25.55 11.91
CA PRO A 8 10.72 24.89 11.00
C PRO A 8 10.76 25.64 9.66
N ILE A 9 11.90 25.61 9.00
CA ILE A 9 12.05 26.22 7.66
C ILE A 9 11.34 25.32 6.64
N LEU A 10 11.54 24.02 6.73
CA LEU A 10 10.97 22.99 5.89
C LEU A 10 10.25 21.95 6.75
N THR A 11 9.08 21.55 6.32
CA THR A 11 8.37 20.39 6.85
C THR A 11 7.96 19.51 5.67
N TYR A 12 8.10 18.21 5.80
CA TYR A 12 7.68 17.27 4.77
C TYR A 12 6.56 16.38 5.29
N ALA A 13 5.69 15.99 4.37
CA ALA A 13 4.65 14.98 4.58
C ALA A 13 4.96 13.78 3.71
N ASP A 14 5.34 12.68 4.34
CA ASP A 14 5.43 11.39 3.68
C ASP A 14 4.03 10.81 3.49
N GLU A 15 3.85 9.99 2.47
CA GLU A 15 2.54 9.49 2.05
C GLU A 15 1.51 10.63 1.89
N ALA A 16 1.91 11.67 1.17
CA ALA A 16 1.17 12.92 1.07
C ALA A 16 -0.24 12.76 0.49
N HIS A 17 -0.57 11.62 -0.12
CA HIS A 17 -1.94 11.29 -0.52
C HIS A 17 -2.91 11.19 0.69
N HIS A 18 -2.40 11.09 1.93
CA HIS A 18 -3.20 11.16 3.15
C HIS A 18 -3.42 12.58 3.68
N VAL A 19 -2.69 13.57 3.17
CA VAL A 19 -2.79 14.98 3.63
C VAL A 19 -4.22 15.56 3.57
N PRO A 20 -5.08 15.18 2.62
CA PRO A 20 -6.47 15.61 2.62
C PRO A 20 -7.31 15.16 3.84
N ALA A 21 -6.83 14.21 4.64
CA ALA A 21 -7.55 13.77 5.84
C ALA A 21 -7.54 14.84 6.94
N ASP A 22 -8.62 14.93 7.71
CA ASP A 22 -8.84 15.97 8.73
C ASP A 22 -7.72 16.02 9.79
N THR A 23 -7.12 14.89 10.13
CA THR A 23 -6.00 14.80 11.08
C THR A 23 -4.75 15.50 10.55
N TYR A 24 -4.41 15.27 9.28
CA TYR A 24 -3.29 15.93 8.62
C TYR A 24 -3.53 17.42 8.44
N GLN A 25 -4.76 17.82 8.07
CA GLN A 25 -5.14 19.21 7.93
C GLN A 25 -5.01 19.99 9.25
N LYS A 26 -5.33 19.35 10.40
CA LYS A 26 -5.12 19.95 11.73
C LYS A 26 -3.63 20.17 12.01
N VAL A 27 -2.78 19.21 11.66
CA VAL A 27 -1.33 19.31 11.82
C VAL A 27 -0.76 20.42 10.94
N MET A 28 -1.15 20.46 9.67
CA MET A 28 -0.71 21.51 8.73
C MET A 28 -1.12 22.92 9.17
N LYS A 29 -2.33 23.08 9.73
CA LYS A 29 -2.78 24.36 10.28
C LYS A 29 -2.06 24.77 11.57
N HIS A 30 -1.58 23.79 12.34
CA HIS A 30 -0.84 24.07 13.58
C HIS A 30 0.59 24.51 13.33
N PHE A 31 1.27 23.90 12.36
CA PHE A 31 2.64 24.22 11.98
C PHE A 31 2.64 25.18 10.79
N THR A 32 3.43 26.23 10.88
CA THR A 32 3.58 27.23 9.81
C THR A 32 5.04 27.31 9.33
N PRO A 33 5.54 26.28 8.65
CA PRO A 33 6.88 26.33 8.06
C PRO A 33 6.91 27.31 6.89
N LYS A 34 8.10 27.64 6.41
CA LYS A 34 8.26 28.44 5.18
C LYS A 34 7.93 27.63 3.93
N LEU A 35 8.16 26.32 4.00
CA LEU A 35 7.94 25.38 2.89
C LEU A 35 7.37 24.05 3.41
N TRP A 36 6.32 23.60 2.75
CA TRP A 36 5.81 22.23 2.85
C TRP A 36 6.27 21.43 1.62
N LEU A 37 6.79 20.22 1.83
CA LEU A 37 7.10 19.24 0.79
C LEU A 37 6.24 18.01 1.00
N GLY A 38 5.45 17.63 0.00
CA GLY A 38 4.71 16.38 -0.03
C GLY A 38 5.44 15.34 -0.87
N MET A 39 5.55 14.11 -0.38
CA MET A 39 6.10 12.97 -1.11
C MET A 39 5.07 11.85 -1.13
N THR A 40 4.82 11.26 -2.29
CA THR A 40 3.90 10.14 -2.44
C THR A 40 4.17 9.38 -3.73
N ALA A 41 3.97 8.09 -3.71
CA ALA A 41 3.98 7.25 -4.91
C ALA A 41 2.63 7.26 -5.67
N THR A 42 1.55 7.71 -5.03
CA THR A 42 0.18 7.62 -5.56
C THR A 42 -0.59 8.93 -5.36
N PRO A 43 -0.22 10.00 -6.08
CA PRO A 43 -0.86 11.31 -5.90
C PRO A 43 -2.35 11.32 -6.32
N ASP A 44 -2.74 10.48 -7.27
CA ASP A 44 -4.05 10.50 -7.94
C ASP A 44 -5.10 9.58 -7.26
N LYS A 45 -4.83 9.09 -6.04
CA LYS A 45 -5.61 8.01 -5.41
C LYS A 45 -7.02 8.41 -4.93
N ARG A 46 -7.44 9.67 -5.03
CA ARG A 46 -8.76 10.07 -4.52
C ARG A 46 -9.75 10.39 -5.63
N ASP A 47 -10.78 9.53 -5.71
CA ASP A 47 -11.91 9.67 -6.65
C ASP A 47 -13.08 10.49 -6.07
N ASP A 48 -12.95 11.03 -4.84
CA ASP A 48 -14.07 11.68 -4.17
C ASP A 48 -14.33 13.13 -4.65
N ASN A 49 -13.49 13.68 -5.51
CA ASN A 49 -13.60 14.99 -6.14
C ASN A 49 -14.11 16.13 -5.21
N LEU A 50 -13.87 15.99 -3.90
CA LEU A 50 -14.28 16.99 -2.93
C LEU A 50 -13.32 18.16 -2.97
N GLU A 51 -13.87 19.36 -3.18
CA GLU A 51 -13.14 20.61 -3.18
C GLU A 51 -12.29 20.77 -1.91
N GLY A 52 -11.04 21.20 -2.05
CA GLY A 52 -10.07 21.34 -0.96
C GLY A 52 -9.53 20.04 -0.39
N ARG A 53 -9.86 18.88 -0.98
CA ARG A 53 -9.33 17.56 -0.60
C ARG A 53 -8.42 16.93 -1.64
N ASN A 54 -8.09 17.67 -2.68
CA ASN A 54 -7.11 17.25 -3.68
C ASN A 54 -5.70 17.64 -3.21
N ILE A 55 -4.77 16.68 -3.29
CA ILE A 55 -3.37 16.90 -2.91
C ILE A 55 -2.74 18.04 -3.75
N TYR A 56 -3.04 18.11 -5.04
CA TYR A 56 -2.51 19.14 -5.91
C TYR A 56 -2.96 20.55 -5.49
N GLU A 57 -4.22 20.71 -5.09
CA GLU A 57 -4.74 21.98 -4.56
C GLU A 57 -4.04 22.38 -3.26
N ILE A 58 -3.84 21.41 -2.35
CA ILE A 58 -3.20 21.63 -1.05
C ILE A 58 -1.75 22.12 -1.21
N PHE A 59 -1.05 21.65 -2.23
CA PHE A 59 0.32 22.05 -2.57
C PHE A 59 0.40 23.08 -3.70
N ASN A 60 -0.71 23.84 -3.95
CA ASN A 60 -0.81 24.90 -4.95
C ASN A 60 -0.40 24.49 -6.38
N HIS A 61 -0.67 23.23 -6.75
CA HIS A 61 -0.28 22.63 -8.04
C HIS A 61 1.22 22.72 -8.36
N GLN A 62 2.07 22.83 -7.33
CA GLN A 62 3.51 22.87 -7.51
C GLN A 62 4.10 21.46 -7.40
N ILE A 63 4.59 20.95 -8.52
CA ILE A 63 5.28 19.67 -8.60
C ILE A 63 6.78 19.96 -8.66
N ALA A 64 7.53 19.55 -7.63
CA ALA A 64 8.98 19.72 -7.59
C ALA A 64 9.70 18.65 -8.44
N TYR A 65 9.21 17.43 -8.41
CA TYR A 65 9.73 16.30 -9.18
C TYR A 65 8.66 15.22 -9.34
N GLU A 66 8.62 14.60 -10.48
CA GLU A 66 7.77 13.43 -10.76
C GLU A 66 8.56 12.43 -11.60
N ILE A 67 8.50 11.16 -11.20
CA ILE A 67 8.98 10.05 -11.99
C ILE A 67 7.96 8.93 -11.92
N ARG A 68 7.57 8.40 -13.06
CA ARG A 68 6.63 7.28 -13.15
C ARG A 68 7.38 5.95 -13.06
N LEU A 69 6.66 4.88 -12.72
CA LEU A 69 7.23 3.54 -12.55
C LEU A 69 8.05 3.08 -13.76
N GLN A 70 7.54 3.34 -14.96
CA GLN A 70 8.20 2.96 -16.20
C GLN A 70 9.51 3.72 -16.40
N ASP A 71 9.48 5.04 -16.23
CA ASP A 71 10.67 5.89 -16.35
C ASP A 71 11.73 5.48 -15.30
N ALA A 72 11.30 5.20 -14.07
CA ALA A 72 12.20 4.77 -13.01
C ALA A 72 12.85 3.39 -13.28
N MET A 73 12.18 2.51 -14.01
CA MET A 73 12.77 1.25 -14.46
C MET A 73 13.72 1.46 -15.65
N GLU A 74 13.37 2.34 -16.59
CA GLU A 74 14.21 2.68 -17.73
C GLU A 74 15.51 3.40 -17.32
N GLU A 75 15.46 4.17 -16.24
CA GLU A 75 16.61 4.85 -15.64
C GLU A 75 17.41 3.98 -14.63
N ASP A 76 17.15 2.68 -14.55
CA ASP A 76 17.77 1.73 -13.61
C ASP A 76 17.63 2.11 -12.12
N LEU A 77 16.65 2.95 -11.77
CA LEU A 77 16.37 3.33 -10.38
C LEU A 77 15.55 2.25 -9.65
N LEU A 78 14.84 1.41 -10.38
CA LEU A 78 14.09 0.27 -9.89
C LEU A 78 14.48 -1.00 -10.65
N CYS A 79 14.53 -2.12 -9.94
CA CYS A 79 14.76 -3.40 -10.60
C CYS A 79 13.54 -3.82 -11.44
N PRO A 80 13.76 -4.45 -12.60
CA PRO A 80 12.69 -5.01 -13.40
C PRO A 80 11.90 -6.07 -12.61
N PHE A 81 10.61 -6.18 -12.89
CA PHE A 81 9.76 -7.21 -12.30
C PHE A 81 8.82 -7.81 -13.34
N HIS A 82 8.35 -9.02 -13.06
CA HIS A 82 7.31 -9.67 -13.83
C HIS A 82 6.00 -9.65 -13.01
N TYR A 83 4.91 -9.24 -13.66
CA TYR A 83 3.59 -9.24 -13.06
C TYR A 83 2.77 -10.41 -13.61
N PHE A 84 2.26 -11.25 -12.70
CA PHE A 84 1.40 -12.37 -13.04
C PHE A 84 0.05 -12.22 -12.34
N GLY A 85 -1.02 -12.11 -13.12
CA GLY A 85 -2.37 -12.16 -12.60
C GLY A 85 -2.81 -13.61 -12.45
N ILE A 86 -2.98 -14.08 -11.20
CA ILE A 86 -3.45 -15.43 -10.91
C ILE A 86 -4.87 -15.32 -10.37
N SER A 87 -5.84 -15.89 -11.09
CA SER A 87 -7.22 -15.95 -10.61
C SER A 87 -7.43 -17.22 -9.79
N ASP A 88 -7.87 -17.03 -8.56
CA ASP A 88 -8.31 -18.11 -7.68
C ASP A 88 -9.84 -18.29 -7.84
N ILE A 89 -10.24 -18.94 -8.93
CA ILE A 89 -11.63 -19.08 -9.37
C ILE A 89 -12.47 -19.84 -8.32
N SER A 90 -11.85 -20.69 -7.50
CA SER A 90 -12.55 -21.46 -6.47
C SER A 90 -12.99 -20.61 -5.26
N MET A 91 -12.48 -19.37 -5.16
CA MET A 91 -12.58 -18.53 -3.96
C MET A 91 -13.55 -17.37 -4.10
N ILE A 92 -13.94 -16.98 -5.32
CA ILE A 92 -14.69 -15.75 -5.55
C ILE A 92 -16.05 -16.09 -6.18
N THR A 93 -17.10 -16.08 -5.38
CA THR A 93 -18.43 -15.77 -5.89
C THR A 93 -18.67 -14.27 -5.74
N ASP A 94 -19.09 -13.62 -6.82
CA ASP A 94 -19.26 -12.15 -6.93
C ASP A 94 -20.11 -11.50 -5.81
N GLU A 95 -20.95 -12.26 -5.13
CA GLU A 95 -21.77 -11.79 -4.02
C GLU A 95 -20.98 -11.57 -2.72
N GLN A 96 -19.85 -12.26 -2.54
CA GLN A 96 -19.10 -12.24 -1.28
C GLN A 96 -18.03 -11.11 -1.24
N THR A 97 -17.59 -10.61 -2.38
CA THR A 97 -16.66 -9.49 -2.46
C THR A 97 -17.26 -8.15 -2.04
N LYS A 98 -18.59 -8.02 -2.05
CA LYS A 98 -19.30 -6.79 -1.67
C LYS A 98 -19.69 -6.72 -0.19
N ALA A 99 -19.55 -7.81 0.55
CA ALA A 99 -19.91 -7.84 1.97
C ALA A 99 -18.75 -7.31 2.84
N ARG A 100 -18.99 -6.21 3.55
CA ARG A 100 -18.07 -5.67 4.57
C ARG A 100 -17.79 -6.64 5.73
N ASN A 101 -18.60 -7.68 5.88
CA ASN A 101 -18.44 -8.74 6.89
C ASN A 101 -18.07 -10.04 6.16
N VAL A 102 -16.79 -10.30 6.07
CA VAL A 102 -16.25 -11.59 5.61
C VAL A 102 -16.69 -12.66 6.61
N SER A 103 -17.48 -13.63 6.16
CA SER A 103 -17.93 -14.75 7.00
C SER A 103 -16.72 -15.58 7.47
N GLU A 104 -16.87 -16.30 8.60
CA GLU A 104 -15.85 -17.23 9.09
C GLU A 104 -15.52 -18.32 8.07
N GLU A 105 -16.50 -18.73 7.27
CA GLU A 105 -16.29 -19.66 6.17
C GLU A 105 -15.36 -19.11 5.09
N TYR A 106 -15.57 -17.87 4.68
CA TYR A 106 -14.70 -17.20 3.71
C TYR A 106 -13.27 -17.03 4.26
N PHE A 107 -13.16 -16.66 5.54
CA PHE A 107 -11.88 -16.59 6.22
C PHE A 107 -11.16 -17.94 6.23
N GLY A 108 -11.86 -19.03 6.54
CA GLY A 108 -11.31 -20.39 6.49
C GLY A 108 -10.79 -20.78 5.11
N ARG A 109 -11.44 -20.32 4.04
CA ARG A 109 -10.95 -20.54 2.66
C ARG A 109 -9.68 -19.74 2.38
N LEU A 110 -9.62 -18.46 2.80
CA LEU A 110 -8.44 -17.61 2.61
C LEU A 110 -7.20 -18.14 3.29
N THR A 111 -7.37 -18.84 4.41
CA THR A 111 -6.26 -19.41 5.18
C THR A 111 -6.11 -20.92 5.01
N SER A 112 -6.83 -21.56 4.06
CA SER A 112 -6.81 -23.00 3.86
C SER A 112 -5.42 -23.53 3.47
N ASP A 113 -5.13 -24.78 3.81
CA ASP A 113 -3.86 -25.42 3.44
C ASP A 113 -3.75 -25.66 1.94
N GLU A 114 -4.89 -25.77 1.24
CA GLU A 114 -4.95 -25.86 -0.22
C GLU A 114 -4.49 -24.57 -0.85
N ARG A 115 -4.97 -23.44 -0.35
CA ARG A 115 -4.56 -22.14 -0.85
C ARG A 115 -3.07 -21.88 -0.60
N VAL A 116 -2.55 -22.24 0.57
CA VAL A 116 -1.12 -22.12 0.87
C VAL A 116 -0.29 -22.93 -0.12
N ARG A 117 -0.68 -24.20 -0.39
CA ARG A 117 0.02 -25.03 -1.39
C ARG A 117 -0.07 -24.41 -2.79
N HIS A 118 -1.24 -23.94 -3.19
CA HIS A 118 -1.43 -23.28 -4.47
C HIS A 118 -0.52 -22.06 -4.64
N VAL A 119 -0.43 -21.19 -3.63
CA VAL A 119 0.49 -20.02 -3.66
C VAL A 119 1.94 -20.47 -3.83
N ILE A 120 2.37 -21.51 -3.11
CA ILE A 120 3.73 -22.04 -3.23
C ILE A 120 4.00 -22.62 -4.63
N GLU A 121 3.05 -23.37 -5.17
CA GLU A 121 3.14 -23.96 -6.51
C GLU A 121 3.23 -22.88 -7.59
N GLN A 122 2.40 -21.84 -7.49
CA GLN A 122 2.44 -20.71 -8.42
C GLN A 122 3.76 -19.93 -8.31
N ALA A 123 4.25 -19.66 -7.09
CA ALA A 123 5.53 -18.99 -6.90
C ALA A 123 6.70 -19.78 -7.50
N ARG A 124 6.64 -21.11 -7.42
CA ARG A 124 7.65 -21.99 -8.04
C ARG A 124 7.51 -22.04 -9.56
N TYR A 125 6.28 -22.09 -10.07
CA TYR A 125 6.00 -22.17 -11.49
C TYR A 125 6.44 -20.91 -12.24
N TYR A 126 6.11 -19.72 -11.71
CA TYR A 126 6.50 -18.46 -12.33
C TYR A 126 7.95 -18.04 -12.04
N GLY A 127 8.59 -18.70 -11.09
CA GLY A 127 9.99 -18.50 -10.76
C GLY A 127 10.23 -17.44 -9.69
N TYR A 128 11.46 -17.40 -9.23
CA TYR A 128 11.94 -16.45 -8.22
C TYR A 128 13.45 -16.23 -8.38
N SER A 129 13.96 -15.14 -7.85
CA SER A 129 15.39 -14.87 -7.86
C SER A 129 16.11 -15.55 -6.69
N GLY A 130 17.29 -16.12 -6.94
CA GLY A 130 18.13 -16.79 -5.92
C GLY A 130 17.75 -18.26 -5.70
N ASP A 131 18.17 -18.78 -4.55
CA ASP A 131 18.13 -20.19 -4.17
C ASP A 131 16.84 -20.60 -3.43
N ARG A 132 16.04 -19.63 -2.99
CA ARG A 132 14.76 -19.87 -2.31
C ARG A 132 13.75 -18.76 -2.60
N VAL A 133 12.47 -19.13 -2.53
CA VAL A 133 11.39 -18.15 -2.57
C VAL A 133 11.49 -17.18 -1.39
N LYS A 134 11.48 -15.88 -1.68
CA LYS A 134 11.35 -14.81 -0.71
C LYS A 134 10.21 -13.92 -1.19
N GLY A 135 9.26 -13.59 -0.33
CA GLY A 135 8.11 -12.80 -0.72
C GLY A 135 7.42 -12.13 0.46
N LEU A 136 6.52 -11.23 0.12
CA LEU A 136 5.60 -10.58 1.05
C LEU A 136 4.18 -10.93 0.64
N ILE A 137 3.35 -11.27 1.62
CA ILE A 137 1.92 -11.54 1.41
C ILE A 137 1.14 -10.46 2.15
N PHE A 138 0.36 -9.69 1.41
CA PHE A 138 -0.52 -8.68 1.97
C PHE A 138 -1.90 -9.28 2.21
N CYS A 139 -2.36 -9.19 3.44
CA CYS A 139 -3.62 -9.75 3.91
C CYS A 139 -4.61 -8.65 4.29
N SER A 140 -5.89 -8.97 4.31
CA SER A 140 -6.93 -8.03 4.69
C SER A 140 -7.02 -7.81 6.20
N ARG A 141 -6.54 -8.77 7.01
CA ARG A 141 -6.66 -8.78 8.48
C ARG A 141 -5.42 -9.35 9.15
N ASN A 142 -5.11 -8.88 10.36
CA ASN A 142 -3.98 -9.40 11.16
C ASN A 142 -4.10 -10.91 11.44
N ARG A 143 -5.31 -11.39 11.78
CA ARG A 143 -5.56 -12.83 12.00
C ARG A 143 -5.21 -13.67 10.77
N GLU A 144 -5.51 -13.19 9.56
CA GLU A 144 -5.13 -13.85 8.30
C GLU A 144 -3.61 -13.94 8.17
N CYS A 145 -2.89 -12.85 8.45
CA CYS A 145 -1.42 -12.84 8.47
C CYS A 145 -0.85 -13.87 9.44
N GLU A 146 -1.37 -13.94 10.65
CA GLU A 146 -0.89 -14.86 11.70
C GLU A 146 -1.08 -16.33 11.29
N GLU A 147 -2.28 -16.69 10.80
CA GLU A 147 -2.57 -18.05 10.37
C GLU A 147 -1.75 -18.47 9.14
N LEU A 148 -1.65 -17.60 8.14
CA LEU A 148 -0.85 -17.86 6.94
C LEU A 148 0.63 -17.97 7.29
N SER A 149 1.17 -17.04 8.11
CA SER A 149 2.55 -17.10 8.57
C SER A 149 2.87 -18.43 9.26
N ALA A 150 2.00 -18.88 10.17
CA ALA A 150 2.18 -20.16 10.85
C ALA A 150 2.17 -21.34 9.87
N LYS A 151 1.35 -21.30 8.83
CA LYS A 151 1.26 -22.36 7.81
C LYS A 151 2.46 -22.38 6.88
N PHE A 152 2.89 -21.23 6.39
CA PHE A 152 4.09 -21.13 5.57
C PHE A 152 5.35 -21.57 6.33
N ASN A 153 5.50 -21.15 7.58
CA ASN A 153 6.62 -21.57 8.44
C ASN A 153 6.66 -23.07 8.65
N ARG A 154 5.52 -23.77 8.82
CA ARG A 154 5.45 -25.23 8.92
C ARG A 154 5.94 -25.95 7.66
N LEU A 155 5.86 -25.28 6.51
CA LEU A 155 6.32 -25.80 5.22
C LEU A 155 7.75 -25.36 4.86
N GLY A 156 8.44 -24.64 5.78
CA GLY A 156 9.82 -24.21 5.60
C GLY A 156 10.02 -22.91 4.79
N TYR A 157 8.98 -22.06 4.76
CA TYR A 157 9.00 -20.74 4.09
C TYR A 157 8.96 -19.59 5.09
#